data_cda8a01434f1f2b6dcee2c11ec3fc32c
#
_entry.id   cda8a01434f1f2b6dcee2c11ec3fc32c
#
_cell.length_a   1.000
_cell.length_b   1.000
_cell.length_c   1.000
_cell.angle_alpha   90.00
_cell.angle_beta   90.00
_cell.angle_gamma   90.00
#
_symmetry.space_group_name_H-M   'P 1'
#
loop_
_entity.id
_entity.type
_entity.pdbx_description
1 polymer ?
#
loop_
_entity_poly.entity_id
_entity_poly.type
_entity_poly.pdbx_seq_one_letter_code
_entity_poly.pdbx_strand_id
1 'polypeptide(L)'
;MCNRDHDRGANIGSDLPQEPNSFIGRERELDELRKHLSSTRLLTLTGPGGIGKTRLALRTLAMMADEFPDGACYAELADVRNPDLVVTRVAAAIGVAEEQGRPLLDTLADALRPRKLLLALDNCEHLLDECARVCQRLLASSPELRLLATSREPLRFAGEAVWPVPPLAVTPPDPADIMSHGEAVQLFAERAAAAAPEFTLTPSSVADVAELCLALEGIPLAIELAAARVRALSVTQIRLRVGDRFGLLTTGGRTAPPRQRTLRAAIDWSHDLLTGRERVLLRRLSVFAGWSLEMAERVCSDQQLPADDTLDVLAALVDKSLVVREPEVLGQARYRMLDTIREYAAEKLAASGETAAFRHRLRDYVLAVAERNFAVAMAREPAPCPPRSSAPPRRARSRGAGA
;
A
#
# COMPACT_ATOMS: atom_id res chain seq x y z
N MET A 1 27.32 -48.91 28.59
CA MET A 1 26.08 -48.68 27.83
C MET A 1 25.48 -47.38 28.36
N CYS A 2 25.83 -46.31 27.74
CA CYS A 2 25.37 -44.97 28.14
C CYS A 2 24.28 -44.58 27.12
N ASN A 3 23.03 -44.56 27.60
CA ASN A 3 21.86 -44.19 26.82
C ASN A 3 21.91 -42.67 26.62
N ARG A 4 22.25 -42.23 25.44
CA ARG A 4 22.04 -40.84 24.99
C ARG A 4 20.69 -40.77 24.35
N ASP A 5 19.66 -40.67 25.17
CA ASP A 5 18.40 -40.12 24.68
C ASP A 5 18.60 -38.64 24.39
N HIS A 6 18.80 -38.37 23.09
CA HIS A 6 18.69 -37.03 22.59
C HIS A 6 17.25 -36.61 22.78
N ASP A 7 17.06 -35.72 23.73
CA ASP A 7 15.90 -34.87 23.87
C ASP A 7 15.70 -34.17 22.50
N ARG A 8 14.86 -34.77 21.67
CA ARG A 8 14.38 -34.14 20.43
C ARG A 8 13.56 -32.98 20.90
N GLY A 9 14.17 -31.80 20.80
CA GLY A 9 13.57 -30.54 21.16
C GLY A 9 12.10 -30.50 20.79
N ALA A 10 11.29 -30.01 21.71
CA ALA A 10 9.87 -29.81 21.54
C ALA A 10 9.67 -29.18 20.15
N ASN A 11 8.93 -29.88 19.32
CA ASN A 11 8.49 -29.40 18.02
C ASN A 11 7.78 -28.09 18.34
N ILE A 12 8.39 -26.92 18.04
CA ILE A 12 7.78 -25.61 18.19
C ILE A 12 6.71 -25.60 17.12
N GLY A 13 5.58 -26.26 17.44
CA GLY A 13 4.43 -26.36 16.59
C GLY A 13 3.98 -24.93 16.27
N SER A 14 3.75 -24.68 15.03
CA SER A 14 3.23 -23.44 14.49
C SER A 14 1.87 -23.14 15.12
N ASP A 15 1.89 -22.52 16.30
CA ASP A 15 0.69 -21.95 16.93
C ASP A 15 0.40 -20.60 16.24
N LEU A 16 0.23 -20.68 14.90
CA LEU A 16 -0.14 -19.53 14.12
C LEU A 16 -1.58 -19.13 14.44
N PRO A 17 -1.85 -17.82 14.59
CA PRO A 17 -3.20 -17.34 14.80
C PRO A 17 -4.15 -17.87 13.72
N GLN A 18 -5.27 -18.44 14.13
CA GLN A 18 -6.29 -18.90 13.18
C GLN A 18 -6.95 -17.71 12.49
N GLU A 19 -7.12 -17.81 11.19
CA GLU A 19 -7.86 -16.81 10.44
C GLU A 19 -9.35 -16.85 10.82
N PRO A 20 -9.97 -15.71 11.18
CA PRO A 20 -11.37 -15.69 11.63
C PRO A 20 -12.36 -15.93 10.50
N ASN A 21 -11.93 -15.82 9.25
CA ASN A 21 -12.73 -16.02 8.05
C ASN A 21 -11.81 -16.40 6.86
N SER A 22 -12.40 -16.85 5.76
CA SER A 22 -11.67 -17.25 4.54
C SER A 22 -10.70 -16.20 4.03
N PHE A 23 -9.61 -16.68 3.50
CA PHE A 23 -8.63 -15.90 2.74
C PHE A 23 -9.01 -15.96 1.27
N ILE A 24 -9.17 -14.80 0.63
CA ILE A 24 -9.64 -14.69 -0.76
C ILE A 24 -8.52 -14.17 -1.65
N GLY A 25 -8.29 -14.89 -2.75
CA GLY A 25 -7.32 -14.53 -3.79
C GLY A 25 -5.87 -14.54 -3.30
N ARG A 26 -5.04 -13.72 -3.95
CA ARG A 26 -3.64 -13.52 -3.60
C ARG A 26 -2.71 -14.70 -3.91
N GLU A 27 -3.14 -15.65 -4.73
CA GLU A 27 -2.32 -16.82 -5.11
C GLU A 27 -1.01 -16.36 -5.77
N ARG A 28 -1.10 -15.37 -6.64
CA ARG A 28 0.07 -14.78 -7.32
C ARG A 28 1.01 -14.12 -6.34
N GLU A 29 0.49 -13.32 -5.41
CA GLU A 29 1.29 -12.66 -4.39
C GLU A 29 1.97 -13.67 -3.46
N LEU A 30 1.28 -14.73 -3.05
CA LEU A 30 1.86 -15.80 -2.25
C LEU A 30 3.01 -16.50 -2.97
N ASP A 31 2.88 -16.78 -4.26
CA ASP A 31 3.95 -17.36 -5.08
C ASP A 31 5.15 -16.41 -5.22
N GLU A 32 4.90 -15.11 -5.39
CA GLU A 32 5.95 -14.10 -5.43
C GLU A 32 6.69 -14.00 -4.08
N LEU A 33 5.97 -13.98 -2.96
CA LEU A 33 6.56 -13.95 -1.62
C LEU A 33 7.41 -15.18 -1.32
N ARG A 34 6.97 -16.38 -1.73
CA ARG A 34 7.74 -17.60 -1.61
C ARG A 34 9.06 -17.50 -2.38
N LYS A 35 9.05 -16.96 -3.61
CA LYS A 35 10.26 -16.74 -4.42
C LYS A 35 11.20 -15.74 -3.73
N HIS A 36 10.65 -14.63 -3.22
CA HIS A 36 11.46 -13.64 -2.50
C HIS A 36 12.09 -14.22 -1.24
N LEU A 37 11.33 -14.92 -0.39
CA LEU A 37 11.85 -15.56 0.83
C LEU A 37 12.86 -16.67 0.56
N SER A 38 12.85 -17.30 -0.62
CA SER A 38 13.87 -18.25 -1.03
C SER A 38 15.22 -17.58 -1.35
N SER A 39 15.21 -16.33 -1.82
CA SER A 39 16.41 -15.59 -2.25
C SER A 39 16.89 -14.54 -1.26
N THR A 40 16.03 -14.07 -0.35
CA THR A 40 16.34 -13.03 0.63
C THR A 40 16.16 -13.54 2.05
N ARG A 41 16.90 -12.93 3.01
CA ARG A 41 16.83 -13.33 4.41
C ARG A 41 15.89 -12.45 5.25
N LEU A 42 15.58 -11.24 4.76
CA LEU A 42 14.59 -10.33 5.34
C LEU A 42 13.73 -9.77 4.23
N LEU A 43 12.44 -10.03 4.32
CA LEU A 43 11.40 -9.48 3.44
C LEU A 43 10.42 -8.65 4.26
N THR A 44 10.22 -7.38 3.89
CA THR A 44 9.26 -6.50 4.55
C THR A 44 8.07 -6.23 3.63
N LEU A 45 6.89 -6.64 4.07
CA LEU A 45 5.62 -6.33 3.42
C LEU A 45 5.21 -4.91 3.81
N THR A 46 5.19 -4.00 2.84
CA THR A 46 4.79 -2.60 3.07
C THR A 46 3.42 -2.29 2.46
N GLY A 47 2.76 -1.25 2.96
CA GLY A 47 1.47 -0.81 2.42
C GLY A 47 0.59 -0.11 3.45
N PRO A 48 -0.48 0.55 3.00
CA PRO A 48 -1.39 1.29 3.88
C PRO A 48 -2.12 0.38 4.87
N GLY A 49 -2.71 1.00 5.90
CA GLY A 49 -3.57 0.28 6.85
C GLY A 49 -4.76 -0.35 6.14
N GLY A 50 -5.07 -1.61 6.49
CA GLY A 50 -6.22 -2.31 5.90
C GLY A 50 -5.98 -3.00 4.57
N ILE A 51 -4.76 -2.93 3.99
CA ILE A 51 -4.40 -3.59 2.72
C ILE A 51 -4.24 -5.11 2.84
N GLY A 52 -4.17 -5.65 4.05
CA GLY A 52 -4.08 -7.09 4.30
C GLY A 52 -2.69 -7.65 4.55
N LYS A 53 -1.68 -6.83 4.92
CA LYS A 53 -0.29 -7.26 5.21
C LYS A 53 -0.22 -8.42 6.21
N THR A 54 -0.84 -8.27 7.37
CA THR A 54 -0.87 -9.29 8.43
C THR A 54 -1.44 -10.61 7.94
N ARG A 55 -2.57 -10.58 7.24
CA ARG A 55 -3.21 -11.80 6.70
C ARG A 55 -2.33 -12.48 5.66
N LEU A 56 -1.72 -11.70 4.77
CA LEU A 56 -0.81 -12.21 3.76
C LEU A 56 0.44 -12.83 4.42
N ALA A 57 0.99 -12.21 5.47
CA ALA A 57 2.12 -12.75 6.21
C ALA A 57 1.76 -14.08 6.90
N LEU A 58 0.63 -14.16 7.60
CA LEU A 58 0.15 -15.40 8.24
C LEU A 58 -0.07 -16.52 7.22
N ARG A 59 -0.67 -16.20 6.07
CA ARG A 59 -0.87 -17.17 5.00
C ARG A 59 0.45 -17.66 4.38
N THR A 60 1.41 -16.76 4.23
CA THR A 60 2.78 -17.10 3.77
C THR A 60 3.48 -18.03 4.78
N LEU A 61 3.40 -17.73 6.08
CA LEU A 61 3.95 -18.60 7.13
C LEU A 61 3.33 -20.01 7.06
N ALA A 62 2.01 -20.09 6.98
CA ALA A 62 1.28 -21.37 6.92
C ALA A 62 1.66 -22.17 5.66
N MET A 63 1.76 -21.50 4.50
CA MET A 63 2.11 -22.13 3.24
C MET A 63 3.56 -22.66 3.22
N MET A 64 4.49 -21.95 3.86
CA MET A 64 5.91 -22.28 3.84
C MET A 64 6.37 -23.11 5.06
N ALA A 65 5.49 -23.42 6.01
CA ALA A 65 5.85 -24.11 7.25
C ALA A 65 6.64 -25.41 7.01
N ASP A 66 6.28 -26.19 6.01
CA ASP A 66 6.95 -27.45 5.68
C ASP A 66 8.39 -27.26 5.12
N GLU A 67 8.75 -26.06 4.68
CA GLU A 67 10.10 -25.75 4.19
C GLU A 67 11.09 -25.41 5.33
N PHE A 68 10.56 -25.18 6.54
CA PHE A 68 11.31 -24.80 7.73
C PHE A 68 11.15 -25.85 8.84
N PRO A 69 12.11 -26.80 8.94
CA PRO A 69 12.03 -27.92 9.88
C PRO A 69 11.90 -27.52 11.35
N ASP A 70 12.44 -26.33 11.71
CA ASP A 70 12.37 -25.80 13.07
C ASP A 70 11.16 -24.88 13.29
N GLY A 71 10.25 -24.83 12.31
CA GLY A 71 8.95 -24.20 12.40
C GLY A 71 8.83 -22.82 11.75
N ALA A 72 7.59 -22.32 11.79
CA ALA A 72 7.22 -20.96 11.42
C ALA A 72 6.62 -20.28 12.65
N CYS A 73 7.16 -19.13 13.06
CA CYS A 73 6.76 -18.40 14.26
C CYS A 73 6.22 -17.02 13.92
N TYR A 74 5.29 -16.54 14.74
CA TYR A 74 4.64 -15.24 14.57
C TYR A 74 4.74 -14.41 15.84
N ALA A 75 5.33 -13.23 15.74
CA ALA A 75 5.46 -12.26 16.82
C ALA A 75 4.63 -11.00 16.50
N GLU A 76 3.49 -10.84 17.14
CA GLU A 76 2.65 -9.66 17.02
C GLU A 76 3.18 -8.52 17.90
N LEU A 77 3.46 -7.38 17.30
CA LEU A 77 4.00 -6.19 17.99
C LEU A 77 2.96 -5.08 18.19
N ALA A 78 1.73 -5.30 17.74
CA ALA A 78 0.68 -4.29 17.72
C ALA A 78 0.42 -3.58 19.05
N ASP A 79 0.49 -4.31 20.15
CA ASP A 79 0.24 -3.81 21.52
C ASP A 79 1.53 -3.45 22.27
N VAL A 80 2.69 -3.68 21.67
CA VAL A 80 4.00 -3.38 22.26
C VAL A 80 4.26 -1.88 22.13
N ARG A 81 4.30 -1.15 23.22
CA ARG A 81 4.56 0.30 23.23
C ARG A 81 5.99 0.65 23.66
N ASN A 82 6.59 -0.20 24.50
CA ASN A 82 7.98 -0.03 24.92
C ASN A 82 8.88 -0.82 23.97
N PRO A 83 9.82 -0.18 23.25
CA PRO A 83 10.78 -0.84 22.36
C PRO A 83 11.53 -2.00 23.02
N ASP A 84 11.91 -1.91 24.28
CA ASP A 84 12.63 -2.95 25.02
C ASP A 84 11.88 -4.30 25.08
N LEU A 85 10.56 -4.28 24.93
CA LEU A 85 9.71 -5.48 24.94
C LEU A 85 9.66 -6.22 23.60
N VAL A 86 10.23 -5.67 22.53
CA VAL A 86 10.27 -6.34 21.21
C VAL A 86 11.02 -7.67 21.35
N VAL A 87 12.18 -7.67 21.98
CA VAL A 87 12.99 -8.88 22.20
C VAL A 87 12.22 -9.94 23.01
N THR A 88 11.53 -9.52 24.06
CA THR A 88 10.70 -10.40 24.90
C THR A 88 9.55 -11.00 24.11
N ARG A 89 8.90 -10.21 23.24
CA ARG A 89 7.81 -10.70 22.39
C ARG A 89 8.31 -11.73 21.37
N VAL A 90 9.47 -11.48 20.77
CA VAL A 90 10.13 -12.41 19.84
C VAL A 90 10.54 -13.69 20.57
N ALA A 91 11.10 -13.59 21.77
CA ALA A 91 11.48 -14.73 22.59
C ALA A 91 10.29 -15.62 22.93
N ALA A 92 9.18 -15.01 23.33
CA ALA A 92 7.94 -15.71 23.62
C ALA A 92 7.39 -16.45 22.38
N ALA A 93 7.44 -15.83 21.19
CA ALA A 93 6.98 -16.44 19.94
C ALA A 93 7.80 -17.67 19.52
N ILE A 94 9.10 -17.71 19.90
CA ILE A 94 10.03 -18.80 19.56
C ILE A 94 10.11 -19.83 20.70
N GLY A 95 9.55 -19.53 21.88
CA GLY A 95 9.63 -20.39 23.06
C GLY A 95 10.99 -20.37 23.75
N VAL A 96 11.72 -19.24 23.69
CA VAL A 96 13.02 -19.05 24.36
C VAL A 96 12.80 -18.31 25.68
N ALA A 97 13.27 -18.91 26.78
CA ALA A 97 13.20 -18.30 28.10
C ALA A 97 14.42 -17.39 28.37
N GLU A 98 14.25 -16.44 29.29
CA GLU A 98 15.33 -15.60 29.76
C GLU A 98 16.33 -16.42 30.60
N GLU A 99 17.63 -16.15 30.39
CA GLU A 99 18.72 -16.70 31.22
C GLU A 99 19.23 -15.63 32.20
N GLN A 100 19.42 -16.01 33.47
CA GLN A 100 19.93 -15.08 34.47
C GLN A 100 21.32 -14.52 34.10
N GLY A 101 21.46 -13.21 34.12
CA GLY A 101 22.73 -12.54 33.87
C GLY A 101 23.16 -12.43 32.43
N ARG A 102 22.26 -12.78 31.48
CA ARG A 102 22.53 -12.71 30.05
C ARG A 102 21.49 -11.88 29.31
N PRO A 103 21.89 -10.98 28.38
CA PRO A 103 20.93 -10.26 27.55
C PRO A 103 20.07 -11.24 26.74
N LEU A 104 18.76 -11.09 26.80
CA LEU A 104 17.80 -11.98 26.12
C LEU A 104 18.03 -12.06 24.61
N LEU A 105 18.47 -10.97 23.96
CA LEU A 105 18.80 -10.96 22.54
C LEU A 105 19.98 -11.88 22.20
N ASP A 106 20.97 -12.02 23.09
CA ASP A 106 22.09 -12.93 22.89
C ASP A 106 21.68 -14.40 23.11
N THR A 107 20.82 -14.66 24.10
CA THR A 107 20.20 -15.98 24.29
C THR A 107 19.38 -16.39 23.05
N LEU A 108 18.58 -15.48 22.51
CA LEU A 108 17.83 -15.70 21.26
C LEU A 108 18.76 -16.00 20.08
N ALA A 109 19.81 -15.20 19.91
CA ALA A 109 20.75 -15.36 18.82
C ALA A 109 21.46 -16.74 18.83
N ASP A 110 21.81 -17.21 20.03
CA ASP A 110 22.42 -18.55 20.17
C ASP A 110 21.40 -19.67 19.98
N ALA A 111 20.18 -19.52 20.47
CA ALA A 111 19.11 -20.50 20.31
C ALA A 111 18.69 -20.65 18.82
N LEU A 112 18.79 -19.60 18.04
CA LEU A 112 18.42 -19.59 16.61
C LEU A 112 19.57 -20.01 15.69
N ARG A 113 20.82 -19.99 16.16
CA ARG A 113 21.99 -20.28 15.33
C ARG A 113 21.90 -21.62 14.57
N PRO A 114 21.50 -22.75 15.19
CA PRO A 114 21.39 -24.05 14.51
C PRO A 114 20.05 -24.23 13.77
N ARG A 115 19.11 -23.29 13.87
CA ARG A 115 17.72 -23.47 13.42
C ARG A 115 17.48 -22.93 12.00
N LYS A 116 16.77 -23.72 11.22
CA LYS A 116 16.16 -23.30 9.94
C LYS A 116 14.71 -22.92 10.20
N LEU A 117 14.46 -21.65 10.49
CA LEU A 117 13.17 -21.13 10.99
C LEU A 117 12.71 -19.91 10.18
N LEU A 118 11.39 -19.80 9.96
CA LEU A 118 10.75 -18.61 9.42
C LEU A 118 10.05 -17.84 10.56
N LEU A 119 10.46 -16.60 10.81
CA LEU A 119 9.90 -15.75 11.84
C LEU A 119 9.21 -14.53 11.20
N ALA A 120 7.94 -14.33 11.49
CA ALA A 120 7.25 -13.10 11.14
C ALA A 120 7.21 -12.12 12.32
N LEU A 121 7.51 -10.84 12.03
CA LEU A 121 7.31 -9.70 12.92
C LEU A 121 6.18 -8.86 12.35
N ASP A 122 5.06 -8.80 13.05
CA ASP A 122 3.87 -8.09 12.54
C ASP A 122 3.70 -6.74 13.21
N ASN A 123 3.40 -5.73 12.39
CA ASN A 123 3.10 -4.36 12.82
C ASN A 123 4.30 -3.60 13.40
N CYS A 124 5.40 -3.58 12.65
CA CYS A 124 6.68 -2.97 13.07
C CYS A 124 6.68 -1.44 13.02
N GLU A 125 5.73 -0.77 12.37
CA GLU A 125 5.75 0.65 11.99
C GLU A 125 5.96 1.65 13.15
N HIS A 126 5.71 1.27 14.37
CA HIS A 126 5.89 2.13 15.55
C HIS A 126 7.12 1.78 16.39
N LEU A 127 7.89 0.76 15.97
CA LEU A 127 9.06 0.20 16.66
C LEU A 127 10.22 -0.06 15.68
N LEU A 128 10.32 0.70 14.59
CA LEU A 128 11.22 0.43 13.47
C LEU A 128 12.67 0.24 13.87
N ASP A 129 13.23 1.17 14.65
CA ASP A 129 14.64 1.13 15.05
C ASP A 129 14.96 -0.13 15.84
N GLU A 130 14.08 -0.52 16.77
CA GLU A 130 14.26 -1.70 17.57
C GLU A 130 14.05 -2.99 16.75
N CYS A 131 13.04 -3.02 15.89
CA CYS A 131 12.85 -4.15 14.97
C CYS A 131 14.07 -4.33 14.06
N ALA A 132 14.62 -3.25 13.50
CA ALA A 132 15.83 -3.29 12.69
C ALA A 132 17.02 -3.83 13.48
N ARG A 133 17.24 -3.35 14.73
CA ARG A 133 18.31 -3.81 15.63
C ARG A 133 18.18 -5.31 15.94
N VAL A 134 16.98 -5.78 16.28
CA VAL A 134 16.72 -7.20 16.56
C VAL A 134 16.94 -8.03 15.31
N CYS A 135 16.37 -7.65 14.17
CA CYS A 135 16.58 -8.34 12.89
C CYS A 135 18.07 -8.46 12.54
N GLN A 136 18.81 -7.35 12.67
CA GLN A 136 20.26 -7.32 12.41
C GLN A 136 21.01 -8.33 13.26
N ARG A 137 20.77 -8.34 14.57
CA ARG A 137 21.45 -9.23 15.51
C ARG A 137 21.15 -10.69 15.23
N LEU A 138 19.88 -11.02 14.98
CA LEU A 138 19.45 -12.39 14.72
C LEU A 138 19.99 -12.90 13.38
N LEU A 139 19.91 -12.12 12.32
CA LEU A 139 20.43 -12.49 11.00
C LEU A 139 21.97 -12.64 10.97
N ALA A 140 22.69 -11.86 11.78
CA ALA A 140 24.14 -11.96 11.86
C ALA A 140 24.61 -13.30 12.49
N SER A 141 23.81 -13.89 13.38
CA SER A 141 24.17 -15.10 14.10
C SER A 141 23.53 -16.38 13.55
N SER A 142 22.44 -16.27 12.77
CA SER A 142 21.61 -17.41 12.35
C SER A 142 21.51 -17.48 10.82
N PRO A 143 22.35 -18.27 10.12
CA PRO A 143 22.43 -18.27 8.66
C PRO A 143 21.17 -18.80 7.98
N GLU A 144 20.46 -19.75 8.60
CA GLU A 144 19.26 -20.39 8.06
C GLU A 144 17.95 -19.72 8.51
N LEU A 145 18.04 -18.61 9.27
CA LEU A 145 16.87 -17.82 9.67
C LEU A 145 16.36 -17.00 8.47
N ARG A 146 15.04 -17.00 8.30
CA ARG A 146 14.33 -16.10 7.40
C ARG A 146 13.37 -15.23 8.21
N LEU A 147 13.32 -13.95 7.89
CA LEU A 147 12.45 -12.97 8.53
C LEU A 147 11.44 -12.42 7.55
N LEU A 148 10.20 -12.35 7.97
CA LEU A 148 9.11 -11.69 7.26
C LEU A 148 8.56 -10.57 8.16
N ALA A 149 8.74 -9.33 7.78
CA ALA A 149 8.21 -8.21 8.54
C ALA A 149 6.95 -7.64 7.86
N THR A 150 6.00 -7.15 8.66
CA THR A 150 4.94 -6.28 8.13
C THR A 150 5.07 -4.89 8.74
N SER A 151 4.99 -3.89 7.91
CA SER A 151 5.11 -2.50 8.32
C SER A 151 4.40 -1.57 7.33
N ARG A 152 4.20 -0.33 7.67
CA ARG A 152 3.77 0.71 6.73
C ARG A 152 4.91 1.29 5.94
N GLU A 153 6.12 1.23 6.48
CA GLU A 153 7.36 1.68 5.87
C GLU A 153 8.47 0.63 6.04
N PRO A 154 9.52 0.67 5.21
CA PRO A 154 10.66 -0.23 5.34
C PRO A 154 11.36 -0.09 6.71
N LEU A 155 11.97 -1.18 7.18
CA LEU A 155 12.83 -1.16 8.39
C LEU A 155 14.17 -0.44 8.15
N ARG A 156 14.52 -0.18 6.86
CA ARG A 156 15.75 0.49 6.41
C ARG A 156 17.03 -0.21 6.88
N PHE A 157 17.00 -1.52 6.79
CA PHE A 157 18.11 -2.39 7.15
C PHE A 157 18.88 -2.84 5.90
N ALA A 158 20.22 -2.95 5.99
CA ALA A 158 21.04 -3.43 4.87
C ALA A 158 20.74 -4.91 4.56
N GLY A 159 20.30 -5.20 3.33
CA GLY A 159 19.87 -6.53 2.90
C GLY A 159 18.37 -6.80 3.06
N GLU A 160 17.60 -5.80 3.47
CA GLU A 160 16.14 -5.84 3.42
C GLU A 160 15.64 -5.84 1.98
N ALA A 161 14.75 -6.79 1.66
CA ALA A 161 13.92 -6.70 0.47
C ALA A 161 12.56 -6.11 0.87
N VAL A 162 12.09 -5.11 0.14
CA VAL A 162 10.80 -4.47 0.39
C VAL A 162 9.82 -4.88 -0.69
N TRP A 163 8.65 -5.35 -0.27
CA TRP A 163 7.59 -5.76 -1.17
C TRP A 163 6.28 -5.01 -0.85
N PRO A 164 5.88 -4.06 -1.70
CA PRO A 164 4.62 -3.33 -1.53
C PRO A 164 3.44 -4.26 -1.78
N VAL A 165 2.54 -4.40 -0.80
CA VAL A 165 1.31 -5.19 -0.94
C VAL A 165 0.32 -4.44 -1.84
N PRO A 166 -0.02 -4.98 -3.01
CA PRO A 166 -1.00 -4.34 -3.90
C PRO A 166 -2.42 -4.42 -3.33
N PRO A 167 -3.34 -3.55 -3.75
CA PRO A 167 -4.77 -3.76 -3.50
C PRO A 167 -5.27 -5.02 -4.21
N LEU A 168 -6.44 -5.54 -3.79
CA LEU A 168 -7.09 -6.65 -4.47
C LEU A 168 -7.48 -6.26 -5.90
N ALA A 169 -7.28 -7.19 -6.82
CA ALA A 169 -7.64 -6.97 -8.21
C ALA A 169 -9.16 -6.76 -8.37
N VAL A 170 -9.53 -5.72 -9.12
CA VAL A 170 -10.90 -5.48 -9.53
C VAL A 170 -10.96 -5.67 -11.04
N THR A 171 -11.48 -6.80 -11.48
CA THR A 171 -11.69 -7.05 -12.92
C THR A 171 -13.06 -6.48 -13.32
N PRO A 172 -13.15 -5.71 -14.41
CA PRO A 172 -14.45 -5.30 -14.94
C PRO A 172 -15.32 -6.54 -15.17
N PRO A 173 -16.64 -6.46 -14.89
CA PRO A 173 -17.53 -7.60 -15.05
C PRO A 173 -17.58 -8.01 -16.53
N ASP A 174 -17.30 -9.28 -16.81
CA ASP A 174 -17.62 -9.92 -18.09
C ASP A 174 -19.05 -10.47 -18.02
N PRO A 175 -19.98 -9.99 -18.84
CA PRO A 175 -21.34 -10.49 -18.84
C PRO A 175 -21.45 -12.00 -19.16
N ALA A 176 -20.42 -12.57 -19.80
CA ALA A 176 -20.37 -13.99 -20.16
C ALA A 176 -19.84 -14.90 -19.04
N ASP A 177 -19.07 -14.36 -18.09
CA ASP A 177 -18.51 -15.12 -16.99
C ASP A 177 -18.62 -14.38 -15.64
N ILE A 178 -19.77 -14.56 -15.01
CA ILE A 178 -20.08 -13.98 -13.69
C ILE A 178 -19.13 -14.50 -12.60
N MET A 179 -18.43 -15.60 -12.83
CA MET A 179 -17.51 -16.21 -11.88
C MET A 179 -16.07 -15.72 -12.00
N SER A 180 -15.72 -15.01 -13.10
CA SER A 180 -14.37 -14.46 -13.31
C SER A 180 -14.18 -13.05 -12.75
N HIS A 181 -14.98 -12.67 -11.75
CA HIS A 181 -14.81 -11.38 -11.09
C HIS A 181 -13.56 -11.38 -10.23
N GLY A 182 -12.83 -10.25 -10.28
CA GLY A 182 -11.61 -10.08 -9.51
C GLY A 182 -11.80 -10.33 -8.01
N GLU A 183 -10.72 -10.60 -7.34
CA GLU A 183 -10.64 -10.95 -5.91
C GLU A 183 -11.42 -9.99 -4.99
N ALA A 184 -11.46 -8.70 -5.34
CA ALA A 184 -12.19 -7.69 -4.59
C ALA A 184 -13.71 -7.95 -4.58
N VAL A 185 -14.27 -8.37 -5.72
CA VAL A 185 -15.70 -8.69 -5.84
C VAL A 185 -16.02 -9.99 -5.09
N GLN A 186 -15.14 -10.99 -5.17
CA GLN A 186 -15.27 -12.23 -4.41
C GLN A 186 -15.26 -11.96 -2.90
N LEU A 187 -14.32 -11.13 -2.43
CA LEU A 187 -14.27 -10.72 -1.02
C LEU A 187 -15.57 -10.04 -0.59
N PHE A 188 -16.05 -9.07 -1.37
CA PHE A 188 -17.32 -8.40 -1.08
C PHE A 188 -18.47 -9.40 -0.97
N ALA A 189 -18.62 -10.28 -1.97
CA ALA A 189 -19.72 -11.25 -2.02
C ALA A 189 -19.73 -12.18 -0.80
N GLU A 190 -18.56 -12.70 -0.43
CA GLU A 190 -18.44 -13.61 0.72
C GLU A 190 -18.73 -12.90 2.04
N ARG A 191 -18.20 -11.69 2.25
CA ARG A 191 -18.45 -10.90 3.45
C ARG A 191 -19.90 -10.40 3.53
N ALA A 192 -20.51 -10.10 2.39
CA ALA A 192 -21.91 -9.72 2.30
C ALA A 192 -22.82 -10.88 2.64
N ALA A 193 -22.56 -12.10 2.12
CA ALA A 193 -23.30 -13.30 2.46
C ALA A 193 -23.16 -13.67 3.95
N ALA A 194 -21.97 -13.50 4.54
CA ALA A 194 -21.76 -13.69 5.98
C ALA A 194 -22.51 -12.63 6.83
N ALA A 195 -22.68 -11.42 6.31
CA ALA A 195 -23.42 -10.36 7.00
C ALA A 195 -24.94 -10.50 6.84
N ALA A 196 -25.42 -10.90 5.68
CA ALA A 196 -26.83 -11.08 5.31
C ALA A 196 -26.95 -12.38 4.51
N PRO A 197 -27.41 -13.49 5.13
CA PRO A 197 -27.45 -14.80 4.48
C PRO A 197 -28.30 -14.86 3.20
N GLU A 198 -29.26 -13.94 3.06
CA GLU A 198 -30.09 -13.80 1.85
C GLU A 198 -29.35 -13.08 0.69
N PHE A 199 -28.18 -12.51 0.94
CA PHE A 199 -27.41 -11.85 -0.11
C PHE A 199 -26.83 -12.86 -1.08
N THR A 200 -27.12 -12.67 -2.35
CA THR A 200 -26.52 -13.41 -3.46
C THR A 200 -26.03 -12.44 -4.53
N LEU A 201 -24.83 -12.71 -5.04
CA LEU A 201 -24.31 -11.97 -6.19
C LEU A 201 -25.09 -12.41 -7.44
N THR A 202 -25.71 -11.46 -8.11
CA THR A 202 -26.51 -11.71 -9.34
C THR A 202 -25.90 -10.96 -10.52
N PRO A 203 -26.21 -11.33 -11.78
CA PRO A 203 -25.76 -10.60 -12.95
C PRO A 203 -26.13 -9.11 -12.93
N SER A 204 -27.24 -8.76 -12.27
CA SER A 204 -27.68 -7.37 -12.14
C SER A 204 -26.94 -6.59 -11.05
N SER A 205 -26.45 -7.24 -10.01
CA SER A 205 -25.75 -6.59 -8.89
C SER A 205 -24.22 -6.60 -9.04
N VAL A 206 -23.68 -7.48 -9.88
CA VAL A 206 -22.22 -7.63 -10.04
C VAL A 206 -21.54 -6.36 -10.57
N ALA A 207 -22.18 -5.66 -11.49
CA ALA A 207 -21.64 -4.40 -12.00
C ALA A 207 -21.54 -3.33 -10.89
N ASP A 208 -22.61 -3.18 -10.10
CA ASP A 208 -22.61 -2.27 -8.95
C ASP A 208 -21.56 -2.65 -7.90
N VAL A 209 -21.35 -3.96 -7.63
CA VAL A 209 -20.31 -4.44 -6.71
C VAL A 209 -18.92 -4.15 -7.26
N ALA A 210 -18.67 -4.38 -8.54
CA ALA A 210 -17.39 -4.08 -9.18
C ALA A 210 -17.07 -2.58 -9.14
N GLU A 211 -18.03 -1.72 -9.48
CA GLU A 211 -17.88 -0.27 -9.39
C GLU A 211 -17.64 0.20 -7.95
N LEU A 212 -18.34 -0.42 -6.98
CA LEU A 212 -18.10 -0.16 -5.56
C LEU A 212 -16.69 -0.56 -5.13
N CYS A 213 -16.21 -1.75 -5.54
CA CYS A 213 -14.85 -2.22 -5.24
C CYS A 213 -13.78 -1.31 -5.89
N LEU A 214 -14.02 -0.82 -7.11
CA LEU A 214 -13.15 0.17 -7.76
C LEU A 214 -13.13 1.49 -6.98
N ALA A 215 -14.29 1.98 -6.57
CA ALA A 215 -14.38 3.19 -5.76
C ALA A 215 -13.73 3.03 -4.37
N LEU A 216 -13.65 1.80 -3.84
CA LEU A 216 -12.92 1.44 -2.62
C LEU A 216 -11.46 1.06 -2.88
N GLU A 217 -10.98 1.25 -4.13
CA GLU A 217 -9.60 1.05 -4.56
C GLU A 217 -9.06 -0.37 -4.27
N GLY A 218 -9.94 -1.38 -4.20
CA GLY A 218 -9.56 -2.75 -3.89
C GLY A 218 -8.99 -2.96 -2.47
N ILE A 219 -9.18 -2.00 -1.54
CA ILE A 219 -8.68 -2.10 -0.16
C ILE A 219 -9.54 -3.09 0.63
N PRO A 220 -9.00 -4.24 1.08
CA PRO A 220 -9.79 -5.29 1.74
C PRO A 220 -10.62 -4.79 2.92
N LEU A 221 -10.05 -4.00 3.83
CA LEU A 221 -10.77 -3.47 4.98
C LEU A 221 -11.97 -2.59 4.55
N ALA A 222 -11.80 -1.75 3.55
CA ALA A 222 -12.87 -0.89 3.04
C ALA A 222 -14.00 -1.73 2.42
N ILE A 223 -13.63 -2.80 1.68
CA ILE A 223 -14.58 -3.74 1.08
C ILE A 223 -15.36 -4.50 2.17
N GLU A 224 -14.70 -5.02 3.20
CA GLU A 224 -15.33 -5.73 4.32
C GLU A 224 -16.31 -4.82 5.10
N LEU A 225 -15.91 -3.57 5.34
CA LEU A 225 -16.78 -2.58 6.00
C LEU A 225 -18.00 -2.21 5.14
N ALA A 226 -17.83 -2.11 3.82
CA ALA A 226 -18.93 -1.86 2.90
C ALA A 226 -19.87 -3.07 2.80
N ALA A 227 -19.32 -4.28 2.70
CA ALA A 227 -20.09 -5.52 2.66
C ALA A 227 -20.97 -5.70 3.92
N ALA A 228 -20.48 -5.28 5.10
CA ALA A 228 -21.27 -5.32 6.33
C ALA A 228 -22.53 -4.41 6.28
N ARG A 229 -22.60 -3.44 5.36
CA ARG A 229 -23.74 -2.54 5.20
C ARG A 229 -24.92 -3.16 4.43
N VAL A 230 -24.74 -4.30 3.76
CA VAL A 230 -25.82 -4.96 3.01
C VAL A 230 -27.00 -5.37 3.91
N ARG A 231 -26.80 -5.45 5.24
CA ARG A 231 -27.88 -5.63 6.23
C ARG A 231 -28.92 -4.51 6.23
N ALA A 232 -28.53 -3.30 5.83
CA ALA A 232 -29.37 -2.11 5.93
C ALA A 232 -29.57 -1.41 4.60
N LEU A 233 -28.73 -1.64 3.60
CA LEU A 233 -28.70 -0.93 2.34
C LEU A 233 -28.52 -1.89 1.16
N SER A 234 -29.13 -1.59 0.02
CA SER A 234 -28.80 -2.30 -1.22
C SER A 234 -27.40 -1.92 -1.71
N VAL A 235 -26.77 -2.76 -2.52
CA VAL A 235 -25.45 -2.48 -3.12
C VAL A 235 -25.44 -1.14 -3.86
N THR A 236 -26.46 -0.86 -4.66
CA THR A 236 -26.63 0.43 -5.37
C THR A 236 -26.65 1.60 -4.38
N GLN A 237 -27.36 1.47 -3.25
CA GLN A 237 -27.39 2.51 -2.22
C GLN A 237 -26.05 2.71 -1.53
N ILE A 238 -25.29 1.65 -1.31
CA ILE A 238 -23.93 1.71 -0.76
C ILE A 238 -23.03 2.43 -1.76
N ARG A 239 -23.06 2.04 -3.05
CA ARG A 239 -22.28 2.64 -4.12
C ARG A 239 -22.51 4.15 -4.25
N LEU A 240 -23.77 4.60 -4.22
CA LEU A 240 -24.11 6.03 -4.30
C LEU A 240 -23.61 6.85 -3.10
N ARG A 241 -23.36 6.20 -1.94
CA ARG A 241 -22.88 6.86 -0.72
C ARG A 241 -21.39 6.73 -0.50
N VAL A 242 -20.65 6.03 -1.38
CA VAL A 242 -19.21 5.84 -1.22
C VAL A 242 -18.41 7.15 -1.33
N GLY A 243 -19.04 8.23 -1.83
CA GLY A 243 -18.46 9.58 -1.80
C GLY A 243 -18.26 10.13 -0.37
N ASP A 244 -19.04 9.67 0.63
CA ASP A 244 -18.81 9.89 2.06
C ASP A 244 -18.35 8.57 2.72
N ARG A 245 -17.12 8.16 2.38
CA ARG A 245 -16.54 6.88 2.83
C ARG A 245 -16.44 6.80 4.35
N PHE A 246 -16.06 7.90 4.99
CA PHE A 246 -15.86 7.92 6.45
C PHE A 246 -17.18 7.85 7.22
N GLY A 247 -18.26 8.43 6.72
CA GLY A 247 -19.60 8.26 7.28
C GLY A 247 -20.17 6.87 7.04
N LEU A 248 -19.89 6.29 5.88
CA LEU A 248 -20.38 4.97 5.49
C LEU A 248 -19.63 3.83 6.20
N LEU A 249 -18.29 3.89 6.30
CA LEU A 249 -17.40 2.80 6.72
C LEU A 249 -17.01 2.90 8.20
N THR A 250 -18.01 2.99 9.09
CA THR A 250 -17.82 3.20 10.54
C THR A 250 -18.01 1.95 11.41
N THR A 251 -18.44 0.80 10.85
CA THR A 251 -18.88 -0.34 11.66
C THR A 251 -18.01 -1.58 11.41
N GLY A 252 -16.89 -1.67 12.10
CA GLY A 252 -16.07 -2.89 12.16
C GLY A 252 -16.50 -3.84 13.28
N GLY A 253 -15.97 -5.08 13.27
CA GLY A 253 -16.23 -6.09 14.29
C GLY A 253 -15.85 -5.60 15.69
N ARG A 254 -16.66 -5.91 16.70
CA ARG A 254 -16.41 -5.50 18.11
C ARG A 254 -15.10 -6.07 18.67
N THR A 255 -14.66 -7.22 18.17
CA THR A 255 -13.43 -7.91 18.56
C THR A 255 -12.19 -7.43 17.78
N ALA A 256 -12.37 -6.66 16.69
CA ALA A 256 -11.26 -6.11 15.93
C ALA A 256 -10.49 -5.06 16.74
N PRO A 257 -9.15 -4.96 16.58
CA PRO A 257 -8.36 -3.88 17.16
C PRO A 257 -8.97 -2.51 16.85
N PRO A 258 -8.94 -1.52 17.76
CA PRO A 258 -9.55 -0.21 17.55
C PRO A 258 -9.20 0.44 16.20
N ARG A 259 -7.94 0.30 15.77
CA ARG A 259 -7.42 0.81 14.49
C ARG A 259 -8.00 0.12 13.23
N GLN A 260 -8.63 -1.03 13.37
CA GLN A 260 -9.26 -1.77 12.27
C GLN A 260 -10.79 -1.72 12.30
N ARG A 261 -11.37 -1.06 13.32
CA ARG A 261 -12.82 -0.95 13.44
C ARG A 261 -13.45 -0.02 12.43
N THR A 262 -12.70 0.96 11.96
CA THR A 262 -13.15 1.88 10.91
C THR A 262 -12.01 2.21 9.97
N LEU A 263 -12.33 2.55 8.73
CA LEU A 263 -11.32 3.01 7.77
C LEU A 263 -10.62 4.28 8.29
N ARG A 264 -11.37 5.18 8.93
CA ARG A 264 -10.83 6.40 9.54
C ARG A 264 -9.80 6.09 10.62
N ALA A 265 -10.09 5.17 11.53
CA ALA A 265 -9.15 4.81 12.60
C ALA A 265 -7.84 4.22 12.05
N ALA A 266 -7.91 3.46 10.94
CA ALA A 266 -6.71 2.97 10.26
C ALA A 266 -5.85 4.09 9.68
N ILE A 267 -6.46 5.16 9.17
CA ILE A 267 -5.74 6.31 8.61
C ILE A 267 -5.26 7.25 9.73
N ASP A 268 -6.08 7.51 10.77
CA ASP A 268 -5.66 8.28 11.94
C ASP A 268 -4.38 7.72 12.56
N TRP A 269 -4.30 6.40 12.74
CA TRP A 269 -3.09 5.74 13.22
C TRP A 269 -1.86 6.04 12.34
N SER A 270 -2.03 6.03 10.99
CA SER A 270 -0.94 6.39 10.07
C SER A 270 -0.52 7.85 10.21
N HIS A 271 -1.52 8.73 10.33
CA HIS A 271 -1.31 10.16 10.46
C HIS A 271 -0.61 10.54 11.78
N ASP A 272 -0.90 9.82 12.87
CA ASP A 272 -0.29 10.07 14.17
C ASP A 272 1.22 9.75 14.20
N LEU A 273 1.67 8.85 13.34
CA LEU A 273 3.10 8.51 13.16
C LEU A 273 3.87 9.53 12.30
N LEU A 274 3.19 10.53 11.72
CA LEU A 274 3.83 11.54 10.90
C LEU A 274 4.50 12.63 11.73
N THR A 275 5.64 13.10 11.24
CA THR A 275 6.28 14.34 11.72
C THR A 275 5.43 15.57 11.37
N GLY A 276 5.74 16.71 11.98
CA GLY A 276 5.03 17.96 11.67
C GLY A 276 5.09 18.35 10.20
N ARG A 277 6.27 18.22 9.56
CA ARG A 277 6.45 18.54 8.13
C ARG A 277 5.72 17.56 7.20
N GLU A 278 5.72 16.28 7.52
CA GLU A 278 4.98 15.26 6.77
C GLU A 278 3.46 15.51 6.83
N ARG A 279 2.93 15.88 8.01
CA ARG A 279 1.52 16.26 8.14
C ARG A 279 1.17 17.49 7.31
N VAL A 280 2.06 18.47 7.26
CA VAL A 280 1.89 19.69 6.43
C VAL A 280 1.84 19.32 4.96
N LEU A 281 2.83 18.55 4.45
CA LEU A 281 2.85 18.16 3.05
C LEU A 281 1.66 17.28 2.69
N LEU A 282 1.34 16.26 3.50
CA LEU A 282 0.23 15.35 3.24
C LEU A 282 -1.09 16.11 3.03
N ARG A 283 -1.45 17.03 3.95
CA ARG A 283 -2.70 17.79 3.82
C ARG A 283 -2.70 18.69 2.59
N ARG A 284 -1.57 19.32 2.24
CA ARG A 284 -1.45 20.23 1.09
C ARG A 284 -1.52 19.48 -0.24
N LEU A 285 -0.98 18.27 -0.32
CA LEU A 285 -1.06 17.41 -1.51
C LEU A 285 -2.49 16.99 -1.84
N SER A 286 -3.43 17.09 -0.92
CA SER A 286 -4.84 16.73 -1.15
C SER A 286 -5.55 17.57 -2.23
N VAL A 287 -5.00 18.72 -2.61
CA VAL A 287 -5.57 19.57 -3.67
C VAL A 287 -5.36 18.98 -5.07
N PHE A 288 -4.45 18.00 -5.21
CA PHE A 288 -4.14 17.35 -6.48
C PHE A 288 -4.93 16.04 -6.65
N ALA A 289 -5.23 15.69 -7.89
CA ALA A 289 -5.60 14.32 -8.25
C ALA A 289 -4.36 13.43 -8.49
N GLY A 290 -3.31 14.01 -9.05
CA GLY A 290 -1.98 13.45 -9.23
C GLY A 290 -0.99 14.58 -9.53
N TRP A 291 0.30 14.38 -9.21
CA TRP A 291 1.30 15.45 -9.30
C TRP A 291 2.70 14.92 -9.66
N SER A 292 3.59 15.82 -10.06
CA SER A 292 5.04 15.62 -10.13
C SER A 292 5.73 16.26 -8.92
N LEU A 293 7.02 15.94 -8.71
CA LEU A 293 7.81 16.60 -7.66
C LEU A 293 7.79 18.12 -7.82
N GLU A 294 8.00 18.63 -9.04
CA GLU A 294 7.96 20.08 -9.30
C GLU A 294 6.63 20.72 -8.90
N MET A 295 5.50 20.04 -9.16
CA MET A 295 4.19 20.54 -8.72
C MET A 295 4.10 20.63 -7.20
N ALA A 296 4.59 19.62 -6.48
CA ALA A 296 4.61 19.62 -5.01
C ALA A 296 5.49 20.77 -4.48
N GLU A 297 6.71 20.95 -5.01
CA GLU A 297 7.62 22.02 -4.65
C GLU A 297 7.03 23.41 -4.90
N ARG A 298 6.41 23.63 -6.07
CA ARG A 298 5.86 24.94 -6.45
C ARG A 298 4.59 25.31 -5.69
N VAL A 299 3.73 24.35 -5.44
CA VAL A 299 2.40 24.62 -4.85
C VAL A 299 2.41 24.47 -3.34
N CYS A 300 3.08 23.42 -2.80
CA CYS A 300 2.97 23.08 -1.38
C CYS A 300 4.00 23.76 -0.48
N SER A 301 5.07 24.37 -1.04
CA SER A 301 6.15 24.95 -0.23
C SER A 301 5.83 26.34 0.28
N ASP A 302 6.30 26.63 1.48
CA ASP A 302 6.31 27.95 2.13
C ASP A 302 7.33 27.97 3.28
N GLN A 303 7.17 28.90 4.25
CA GLN A 303 8.06 28.99 5.42
C GLN A 303 7.98 27.75 6.35
N GLN A 304 6.82 27.04 6.39
CA GLN A 304 6.65 25.82 7.19
C GLN A 304 7.27 24.59 6.50
N LEU A 305 7.30 24.60 5.18
CA LEU A 305 7.84 23.54 4.34
C LEU A 305 8.65 24.17 3.20
N PRO A 306 9.96 24.41 3.37
CA PRO A 306 10.83 24.88 2.31
C PRO A 306 10.85 23.95 1.11
N ALA A 307 11.04 24.52 -0.10
CA ALA A 307 11.05 23.73 -1.34
C ALA A 307 12.13 22.65 -1.32
N ASP A 308 13.31 22.96 -0.78
CA ASP A 308 14.45 22.03 -0.68
C ASP A 308 14.16 20.81 0.21
N ASP A 309 13.25 20.93 1.18
CA ASP A 309 12.84 19.82 2.04
C ASP A 309 11.73 18.96 1.42
N THR A 310 11.07 19.44 0.35
CA THR A 310 9.87 18.78 -0.20
C THR A 310 10.16 17.38 -0.72
N LEU A 311 11.33 17.17 -1.36
CA LEU A 311 11.72 15.86 -1.88
C LEU A 311 11.84 14.82 -0.75
N ASP A 312 12.55 15.15 0.33
CA ASP A 312 12.78 14.22 1.43
C ASP A 312 11.47 13.90 2.17
N VAL A 313 10.63 14.92 2.37
CA VAL A 313 9.31 14.73 3.00
C VAL A 313 8.37 13.92 2.10
N LEU A 314 8.40 14.13 0.79
CA LEU A 314 7.63 13.32 -0.16
C LEU A 314 8.10 11.88 -0.18
N ALA A 315 9.41 11.63 -0.19
CA ALA A 315 9.98 10.30 -0.12
C ALA A 315 9.55 9.58 1.18
N ALA A 316 9.56 10.27 2.31
CA ALA A 316 9.06 9.72 3.58
C ALA A 316 7.56 9.37 3.52
N LEU A 317 6.73 10.16 2.85
CA LEU A 317 5.30 9.84 2.65
C LEU A 317 5.10 8.64 1.72
N VAL A 318 5.96 8.45 0.72
CA VAL A 318 5.97 7.25 -0.14
C VAL A 318 6.38 6.02 0.66
N ASP A 319 7.46 6.11 1.44
CA ASP A 319 7.91 5.03 2.32
C ASP A 319 6.80 4.59 3.29
N LYS A 320 6.05 5.56 3.85
CA LYS A 320 4.92 5.31 4.77
C LYS A 320 3.64 4.86 4.06
N SER A 321 3.70 4.59 2.76
CA SER A 321 2.58 4.13 1.94
C SER A 321 1.35 5.06 1.96
N LEU A 322 1.56 6.35 2.20
CA LEU A 322 0.51 7.39 2.14
C LEU A 322 0.47 8.08 0.78
N VAL A 323 1.56 7.99 0.03
CA VAL A 323 1.68 8.44 -1.35
C VAL A 323 2.16 7.27 -2.20
N VAL A 324 1.57 7.11 -3.37
CA VAL A 324 1.94 6.06 -4.34
C VAL A 324 2.73 6.71 -5.47
N ARG A 325 3.90 6.15 -5.78
CA ARG A 325 4.62 6.49 -7.00
C ARG A 325 4.03 5.71 -8.17
N GLU A 326 3.63 6.41 -9.21
CA GLU A 326 3.11 5.82 -10.44
C GLU A 326 4.25 5.61 -11.47
N PRO A 327 3.99 4.83 -12.54
CA PRO A 327 4.90 4.73 -13.66
C PRO A 327 5.25 6.11 -14.22
N GLU A 328 6.49 6.25 -14.72
CA GLU A 328 6.97 7.49 -15.28
C GLU A 328 6.19 7.90 -16.54
N VAL A 329 5.86 9.17 -16.62
CA VAL A 329 5.26 9.78 -17.81
C VAL A 329 6.23 10.81 -18.34
N LEU A 330 6.66 10.66 -19.59
CA LEU A 330 7.65 11.53 -20.26
C LEU A 330 8.96 11.69 -19.46
N GLY A 331 9.43 10.63 -18.80
CA GLY A 331 10.65 10.62 -17.99
C GLY A 331 10.53 11.32 -16.64
N GLN A 332 9.31 11.65 -16.20
CA GLN A 332 9.06 12.24 -14.89
C GLN A 332 8.29 11.30 -13.98
N ALA A 333 8.73 11.17 -12.73
CA ALA A 333 8.02 10.46 -11.71
C ALA A 333 6.68 11.16 -11.40
N ARG A 334 5.61 10.38 -11.36
CA ARG A 334 4.27 10.82 -10.99
C ARG A 334 3.90 10.25 -9.63
N TYR A 335 3.10 10.98 -8.92
CA TYR A 335 2.63 10.60 -7.59
C TYR A 335 1.13 10.80 -7.49
N ARG A 336 0.47 9.97 -6.68
CA ARG A 336 -0.91 10.14 -6.28
C ARG A 336 -1.13 9.68 -4.84
N MET A 337 -2.20 10.10 -4.24
CA MET A 337 -2.74 9.47 -3.04
C MET A 337 -3.88 8.52 -3.42
N LEU A 338 -4.06 7.47 -2.63
CA LEU A 338 -5.33 6.74 -2.64
C LEU A 338 -6.45 7.73 -2.30
N ASP A 339 -7.60 7.58 -2.95
CA ASP A 339 -8.71 8.52 -2.76
C ASP A 339 -9.17 8.65 -1.31
N THR A 340 -9.13 7.53 -0.57
CA THR A 340 -9.42 7.50 0.86
C THR A 340 -8.45 8.34 1.68
N ILE A 341 -7.15 8.30 1.34
CA ILE A 341 -6.12 9.10 2.01
C ILE A 341 -6.24 10.57 1.59
N ARG A 342 -6.54 10.83 0.30
CA ARG A 342 -6.73 12.19 -0.23
C ARG A 342 -7.92 12.90 0.42
N GLU A 343 -9.03 12.20 0.61
CA GLU A 343 -10.23 12.72 1.30
C GLU A 343 -9.91 13.06 2.76
N TYR A 344 -9.25 12.18 3.48
CA TYR A 344 -8.78 12.42 4.84
C TYR A 344 -7.82 13.62 4.92
N ALA A 345 -6.85 13.70 4.00
CA ALA A 345 -5.90 14.80 3.93
C ALA A 345 -6.60 16.14 3.62
N ALA A 346 -7.66 16.12 2.78
CA ALA A 346 -8.47 17.30 2.49
C ALA A 346 -9.25 17.78 3.71
N GLU A 347 -9.77 16.89 4.56
CA GLU A 347 -10.36 17.27 5.85
C GLU A 347 -9.33 17.97 6.76
N LYS A 348 -8.09 17.43 6.84
CA LYS A 348 -7.01 18.06 7.60
C LYS A 348 -6.61 19.42 7.05
N LEU A 349 -6.63 19.58 5.72
CA LEU A 349 -6.39 20.88 5.06
C LEU A 349 -7.52 21.88 5.39
N ALA A 350 -8.78 21.43 5.38
CA ALA A 350 -9.91 22.28 5.76
C ALA A 350 -9.82 22.69 7.22
N ALA A 351 -9.47 21.76 8.12
CA ALA A 351 -9.30 22.05 9.55
C ALA A 351 -8.15 23.03 9.84
N SER A 352 -7.11 23.08 8.99
CA SER A 352 -6.02 24.04 9.10
C SER A 352 -6.36 25.42 8.55
N GLY A 353 -7.50 25.60 7.86
CA GLY A 353 -7.89 26.86 7.21
C GLY A 353 -7.14 27.18 5.91
N GLU A 354 -6.27 26.28 5.44
CA GLU A 354 -5.38 26.54 4.29
C GLU A 354 -6.03 26.24 2.91
N THR A 355 -7.24 25.66 2.87
CA THR A 355 -7.88 25.16 1.62
C THR A 355 -7.92 26.18 0.48
N ALA A 356 -8.39 27.40 0.76
CA ALA A 356 -8.50 28.44 -0.26
C ALA A 356 -7.12 28.82 -0.83
N ALA A 357 -6.13 28.98 0.06
CA ALA A 357 -4.76 29.38 -0.32
C ALA A 357 -4.13 28.35 -1.27
N PHE A 358 -4.19 27.05 -0.94
CA PHE A 358 -3.55 26.02 -1.77
C PHE A 358 -4.32 25.72 -3.06
N ARG A 359 -5.65 25.85 -3.09
CA ARG A 359 -6.42 25.81 -4.34
C ARG A 359 -6.07 26.98 -5.27
N HIS A 360 -5.86 28.19 -4.74
CA HIS A 360 -5.43 29.34 -5.53
C HIS A 360 -4.01 29.12 -6.08
N ARG A 361 -3.07 28.65 -5.26
CA ARG A 361 -1.70 28.33 -5.72
C ARG A 361 -1.69 27.27 -6.82
N LEU A 362 -2.51 26.21 -6.71
CA LEU A 362 -2.65 25.23 -7.76
C LEU A 362 -3.21 25.81 -9.05
N ARG A 363 -4.27 26.62 -8.95
CA ARG A 363 -4.84 27.32 -10.11
C ARG A 363 -3.78 28.18 -10.82
N ASP A 364 -3.06 29.00 -10.04
CA ASP A 364 -2.05 29.92 -10.59
C ASP A 364 -0.89 29.17 -11.24
N TYR A 365 -0.46 28.05 -10.65
CA TYR A 365 0.53 27.16 -11.24
C TYR A 365 0.05 26.57 -12.58
N VAL A 366 -1.17 26.04 -12.62
CA VAL A 366 -1.74 25.43 -13.85
C VAL A 366 -1.88 26.49 -14.97
N LEU A 367 -2.31 27.69 -14.64
CA LEU A 367 -2.39 28.81 -15.60
C LEU A 367 -1.01 29.17 -16.15
N ALA A 368 0.00 29.31 -15.29
CA ALA A 368 1.37 29.62 -15.72
C ALA A 368 2.00 28.53 -16.59
N VAL A 369 1.67 27.24 -16.35
CA VAL A 369 2.09 26.13 -17.21
C VAL A 369 1.38 26.17 -18.56
N ALA A 370 0.07 26.44 -18.58
CA ALA A 370 -0.71 26.54 -19.80
C ALA A 370 -0.20 27.69 -20.69
N GLU A 371 0.06 28.85 -20.12
CA GLU A 371 0.62 30.02 -20.84
C GLU A 371 1.99 29.72 -21.45
N ARG A 372 2.89 29.09 -20.68
CA ARG A 372 4.22 28.69 -21.21
C ARG A 372 4.12 27.69 -22.36
N ASN A 373 3.25 26.68 -22.23
CA ASN A 373 3.06 25.69 -23.28
C ASN A 373 2.43 26.29 -24.55
N PHE A 374 1.48 27.21 -24.37
CA PHE A 374 0.90 27.95 -25.49
C PHE A 374 1.92 28.81 -26.21
N ALA A 375 2.74 29.57 -25.49
CA ALA A 375 3.84 30.38 -26.06
C ALA A 375 4.84 29.51 -26.85
N VAL A 376 5.22 28.33 -26.34
CA VAL A 376 6.10 27.38 -27.01
C VAL A 376 5.45 26.82 -28.30
N ALA A 377 4.14 26.49 -28.23
CA ALA A 377 3.40 25.99 -29.39
C ALA A 377 3.31 27.04 -30.51
N MET A 378 3.01 28.30 -30.16
CA MET A 378 2.95 29.41 -31.10
C MET A 378 4.34 29.74 -31.72
N ALA A 379 5.40 29.60 -30.94
CA ALA A 379 6.78 29.82 -31.45
C ALA A 379 7.24 28.69 -32.42
N ARG A 380 6.56 27.54 -32.42
CA ARG A 380 6.86 26.39 -33.29
C ARG A 380 6.01 26.36 -34.56
N GLU A 381 5.02 27.24 -34.72
CA GLU A 381 4.31 27.35 -36.01
C GLU A 381 5.27 27.78 -37.11
N PRO A 382 5.41 27.01 -38.21
CA PRO A 382 6.24 27.43 -39.35
C PRO A 382 5.68 28.71 -39.93
N ALA A 383 6.61 29.65 -40.29
CA ALA A 383 6.26 30.89 -40.94
C ALA A 383 5.25 30.64 -42.11
N PRO A 384 4.24 31.49 -42.29
CA PRO A 384 3.30 31.33 -43.36
C PRO A 384 4.01 31.16 -44.70
N CYS A 385 3.64 30.11 -45.42
CA CYS A 385 4.20 29.81 -46.74
C CYS A 385 4.13 31.07 -47.63
N PRO A 386 5.25 31.56 -48.25
CA PRO A 386 5.22 32.73 -49.06
C PRO A 386 4.20 32.51 -50.22
N PRO A 387 3.47 33.54 -50.63
CA PRO A 387 2.48 33.41 -51.69
C PRO A 387 3.17 32.87 -52.95
N ARG A 388 2.59 31.80 -53.50
CA ARG A 388 3.08 31.19 -54.74
C ARG A 388 3.15 32.30 -55.81
N SER A 389 4.37 32.63 -56.30
CA SER A 389 4.54 33.52 -57.42
C SER A 389 3.76 33.01 -58.60
N SER A 390 2.84 33.83 -59.12
CA SER A 390 2.10 33.56 -60.33
C SER A 390 3.11 33.44 -61.48
N ALA A 391 3.27 32.23 -61.97
CA ALA A 391 4.02 31.98 -63.20
C ALA A 391 3.36 32.73 -64.38
N PRO A 392 4.15 33.44 -65.24
CA PRO A 392 3.55 34.12 -66.40
C PRO A 392 2.95 33.13 -67.39
N PRO A 393 1.89 33.53 -68.13
CA PRO A 393 1.21 32.63 -69.05
C PRO A 393 2.16 32.20 -70.18
N ARG A 394 2.26 30.90 -70.44
CA ARG A 394 2.96 30.35 -71.64
C ARG A 394 2.34 30.86 -72.90
N ARG A 395 3.09 31.61 -73.73
CA ARG A 395 2.72 32.01 -75.11
C ARG A 395 2.47 30.75 -75.92
N ALA A 396 1.29 30.71 -76.50
CA ALA A 396 0.90 29.71 -77.48
C ALA A 396 1.81 29.89 -78.71
N ARG A 397 2.52 28.87 -79.10
CA ARG A 397 3.18 28.77 -80.40
C ARG A 397 2.11 28.35 -81.41
N SER A 398 1.77 29.30 -82.36
CA SER A 398 1.02 29.05 -83.53
C SER A 398 1.76 28.06 -84.45
N ARG A 399 1.14 26.91 -84.75
CA ARG A 399 1.59 26.04 -85.85
C ARG A 399 1.09 26.68 -87.16
N GLY A 400 2.03 27.20 -87.94
CA GLY A 400 1.82 27.51 -89.30
C GLY A 400 1.70 26.22 -90.10
N ALA A 401 0.59 26.08 -90.86
CA ALA A 401 0.45 25.14 -91.93
C ALA A 401 1.12 25.74 -93.21
N GLY A 402 1.79 24.89 -93.94
CA GLY A 402 2.35 25.27 -95.22
C GLY A 402 2.85 24.04 -95.98
N ALA A 403 2.10 23.65 -96.93
CA ALA A 403 2.35 22.91 -98.18
C ALA A 403 3.20 21.63 -98.13
#